data_3d1febf941ec9df4d3137cc3d5f1affd
#
_entry.id   3d1febf941ec9df4d3137cc3d5f1affd
#
_cell.length_a   1.000
_cell.length_b   1.000
_cell.length_c   1.000
_cell.angle_alpha   90.00
_cell.angle_beta   90.00
_cell.angle_gamma   90.00
#
_symmetry.space_group_name_H-M   'P 1'
#
loop_
_entity.id
_entity.type
_entity.pdbx_description
1 polymer ?
#
loop_
_entity_poly.entity_id
_entity_poly.type
_entity_poly.pdbx_seq_one_letter_code
_entity_poly.pdbx_strand_id
1 'polypeptide(L)'
;MHVPPDHVISTQATAVLAVLQQAIDHVQQGRPVDSFLQQLYRRHREYGSRDRRLYSNLVYSFFRWKGWTDLAPALPLAARAAAAYRLDFPESHPALDKLAPLDAPVQQAATLAGKAEQVASWLGLPTPPPAAALVP
;
A
#
# COMPACT_ATOMS: atom_id res chain seq x y z
N MET A 1 -14.61 -5.01 18.70
CA MET A 1 -13.54 -5.33 17.77
C MET A 1 -12.20 -5.40 18.52
N HIS A 2 -11.49 -6.47 18.34
CA HIS A 2 -10.19 -6.63 19.00
C HIS A 2 -9.12 -5.82 18.28
N VAL A 3 -8.47 -4.92 18.99
CA VAL A 3 -7.33 -4.18 18.49
C VAL A 3 -6.05 -4.84 19.02
N PRO A 4 -5.12 -5.27 18.16
CA PRO A 4 -3.87 -5.87 18.61
C PRO A 4 -3.05 -4.91 19.49
N PRO A 5 -2.22 -5.42 20.39
CA PRO A 5 -1.28 -4.58 21.13
C PRO A 5 -0.38 -3.76 20.21
N ASP A 6 0.06 -2.60 20.69
CA ASP A 6 0.85 -1.67 19.89
C ASP A 6 2.13 -2.30 19.33
N HIS A 7 2.81 -3.14 20.12
CA HIS A 7 4.03 -3.79 19.66
C HIS A 7 3.77 -4.78 18.49
N VAL A 8 2.59 -5.43 18.47
CA VAL A 8 2.20 -6.31 17.36
C VAL A 8 1.95 -5.47 16.11
N ILE A 9 1.26 -4.34 16.25
CA ILE A 9 0.99 -3.43 15.14
C ILE A 9 2.31 -2.88 14.56
N SER A 10 3.24 -2.48 15.41
CA SER A 10 4.56 -1.97 14.99
C SER A 10 5.35 -3.05 14.25
N THR A 11 5.31 -4.29 14.72
CA THR A 11 5.97 -5.42 14.07
C THR A 11 5.36 -5.69 12.69
N GLN A 12 4.02 -5.67 12.59
CA GLN A 12 3.33 -5.83 11.31
C GLN A 12 3.67 -4.70 10.34
N ALA A 13 3.72 -3.46 10.83
CA ALA A 13 4.06 -2.30 10.00
C ALA A 13 5.46 -2.43 9.41
N THR A 14 6.43 -2.82 10.23
CA THR A 14 7.81 -3.04 9.78
C THR A 14 7.88 -4.18 8.78
N ALA A 15 7.20 -5.29 9.05
CA ALA A 15 7.22 -6.48 8.20
C ALA A 15 6.58 -6.20 6.83
N VAL A 16 5.42 -5.55 6.81
CA VAL A 16 4.73 -5.28 5.53
C VAL A 16 5.51 -4.32 4.66
N LEU A 17 6.19 -3.34 5.26
CA LEU A 17 7.03 -2.41 4.50
C LEU A 17 8.25 -3.12 3.91
N ALA A 18 8.86 -4.04 4.67
CA ALA A 18 9.98 -4.85 4.19
C ALA A 18 9.54 -5.75 3.03
N VAL A 19 8.38 -6.38 3.14
CA VAL A 19 7.81 -7.21 2.07
C VAL A 19 7.58 -6.37 0.80
N LEU A 20 7.03 -5.18 0.96
CA LEU A 20 6.80 -4.29 -0.19
C LEU A 20 8.12 -3.91 -0.87
N GLN A 21 9.16 -3.57 -0.10
CA GLN A 21 10.46 -3.23 -0.68
C GLN A 21 11.04 -4.40 -1.46
N GLN A 22 10.92 -5.61 -0.95
CA GLN A 22 11.37 -6.82 -1.66
C GLN A 22 10.57 -7.04 -2.94
N ALA A 23 9.26 -6.79 -2.91
CA ALA A 23 8.42 -6.90 -4.10
C ALA A 23 8.84 -5.88 -5.17
N ILE A 24 9.13 -4.66 -4.78
CA ILE A 24 9.60 -3.62 -5.69
C ILE A 24 10.92 -4.06 -6.35
N ASP A 25 11.87 -4.55 -5.58
CA ASP A 25 13.15 -5.01 -6.09
C ASP A 25 12.97 -6.16 -7.09
N HIS A 26 12.07 -7.10 -6.78
CA HIS A 26 11.75 -8.24 -7.65
C HIS A 26 11.19 -7.77 -9.01
N VAL A 27 10.25 -6.83 -8.98
CA VAL A 27 9.62 -6.30 -10.19
C VAL A 27 10.63 -5.46 -11.00
N GLN A 28 11.50 -4.72 -10.35
CA GLN A 28 12.57 -3.97 -11.02
C GLN A 28 13.55 -4.88 -11.77
N GLN A 29 13.67 -6.14 -11.36
CA GLN A 29 14.47 -7.15 -12.07
C GLN A 29 13.71 -7.76 -13.27
N GLY A 30 12.52 -7.25 -13.58
CA GLY A 30 11.71 -7.75 -14.70
C GLY A 30 10.88 -8.97 -14.37
N ARG A 31 10.71 -9.31 -13.09
CA ARG A 31 9.94 -10.49 -12.67
C ARG A 31 8.52 -10.10 -12.29
N PRO A 32 7.51 -10.95 -12.55
CA PRO A 32 6.12 -10.67 -12.19
C PRO A 32 5.92 -10.61 -10.68
N VAL A 33 5.03 -9.73 -10.23
CA VAL A 33 4.70 -9.59 -8.81
C VAL A 33 4.08 -10.88 -8.24
N ASP A 34 3.28 -11.60 -9.04
CA ASP A 34 2.67 -12.86 -8.60
C ASP A 34 3.72 -13.91 -8.22
N SER A 35 4.80 -14.00 -8.98
CA SER A 35 5.89 -14.94 -8.67
C SER A 35 6.59 -14.56 -7.37
N PHE A 36 6.70 -13.27 -7.06
CA PHE A 36 7.25 -12.81 -5.79
C PHE A 36 6.42 -13.33 -4.61
N LEU A 37 5.10 -13.11 -4.66
CA LEU A 37 4.22 -13.53 -3.55
C LEU A 37 4.19 -15.04 -3.38
N GLN A 38 4.18 -15.79 -4.49
CA GLN A 38 4.26 -17.26 -4.42
C GLN A 38 5.54 -17.73 -3.73
N GLN A 39 6.68 -17.17 -4.10
CA GLN A 39 7.97 -17.51 -3.51
C GLN A 39 8.04 -17.10 -2.05
N LEU A 40 7.53 -15.92 -1.71
CA LEU A 40 7.48 -15.43 -0.34
C LEU A 40 6.73 -16.42 0.57
N TYR A 41 5.53 -16.84 0.15
CA TYR A 41 4.70 -17.73 0.96
C TYR A 41 5.21 -19.16 1.02
N ARG A 42 5.98 -19.60 0.03
CA ARG A 42 6.69 -20.87 0.10
C ARG A 42 7.81 -20.86 1.13
N ARG A 43 8.55 -19.76 1.21
CA ARG A 43 9.67 -19.59 2.15
C ARG A 43 9.19 -19.35 3.57
N HIS A 44 8.05 -18.69 3.72
CA HIS A 44 7.53 -18.23 5.01
C HIS A 44 6.18 -18.87 5.29
N ARG A 45 6.18 -20.17 5.49
CA ARG A 45 4.96 -20.92 5.80
C ARG A 45 4.37 -20.56 7.16
N GLU A 46 5.17 -19.93 8.02
CA GLU A 46 4.77 -19.41 9.33
C GLU A 46 3.81 -18.22 9.23
N TYR A 47 3.73 -17.54 8.08
CA TYR A 47 2.79 -16.43 7.92
C TYR A 47 1.35 -16.95 7.95
N GLY A 48 0.55 -16.46 8.89
CA GLY A 48 -0.86 -16.78 8.99
C GLY A 48 -1.68 -16.14 7.87
N SER A 49 -2.96 -16.52 7.77
CA SER A 49 -3.84 -16.04 6.71
C SER A 49 -4.04 -14.51 6.77
N ARG A 50 -4.05 -13.92 7.97
CA ARG A 50 -4.20 -12.46 8.14
C ARG A 50 -2.98 -11.72 7.60
N ASP A 51 -1.77 -12.22 7.90
CA ASP A 51 -0.53 -11.60 7.41
C ASP A 51 -0.43 -11.72 5.89
N ARG A 52 -0.74 -12.88 5.33
CA ARG A 52 -0.73 -13.08 3.88
C ARG A 52 -1.71 -12.15 3.18
N ARG A 53 -2.90 -11.95 3.76
CA ARG A 53 -3.90 -11.04 3.22
C ARG A 53 -3.39 -9.60 3.22
N LEU A 54 -2.81 -9.16 4.34
CA LEU A 54 -2.23 -7.82 4.45
C LEU A 54 -1.12 -7.60 3.42
N TYR A 55 -0.18 -8.54 3.32
CA TYR A 55 0.94 -8.42 2.39
C TYR A 55 0.47 -8.40 0.94
N SER A 56 -0.41 -9.32 0.56
CA SER A 56 -0.94 -9.38 -0.81
C SER A 56 -1.74 -8.12 -1.14
N ASN A 57 -2.61 -7.68 -0.25
CA ASN A 57 -3.42 -6.48 -0.47
C ASN A 57 -2.56 -5.25 -0.67
N LEU A 58 -1.55 -5.05 0.19
CA LEU A 58 -0.67 -3.89 0.05
C LEU A 58 0.15 -3.95 -1.22
N VAL A 59 0.76 -5.10 -1.52
CA VAL A 59 1.60 -5.26 -2.71
C VAL A 59 0.80 -4.98 -3.98
N TYR A 60 -0.38 -5.59 -4.12
CA TYR A 60 -1.21 -5.37 -5.31
C TYR A 60 -1.74 -3.94 -5.39
N SER A 61 -2.15 -3.34 -4.27
CA SER A 61 -2.60 -1.94 -4.26
C SER A 61 -1.46 -1.00 -4.67
N PHE A 62 -0.26 -1.23 -4.13
CA PHE A 62 0.89 -0.40 -4.45
C PHE A 62 1.17 -0.38 -5.96
N PHE A 63 1.22 -1.56 -6.59
CA PHE A 63 1.50 -1.62 -8.03
C PHE A 63 0.34 -1.11 -8.87
N ARG A 64 -0.90 -1.30 -8.43
CA ARG A 64 -2.08 -0.76 -9.13
C ARG A 64 -2.04 0.76 -9.23
N TRP A 65 -1.68 1.43 -8.15
CA TRP A 65 -1.72 2.89 -8.06
C TRP A 65 -0.35 3.54 -8.21
N LYS A 66 0.67 2.76 -8.57
CA LYS A 66 2.05 3.23 -8.64
C LYS A 66 2.22 4.43 -9.57
N GLY A 67 1.52 4.47 -10.70
CA GLY A 67 1.57 5.60 -11.61
C GLY A 67 1.19 6.93 -10.96
N TRP A 68 0.32 6.88 -9.94
CA TRP A 68 -0.05 8.08 -9.19
C TRP A 68 0.92 8.36 -8.04
N THR A 69 1.30 7.35 -7.27
CA THR A 69 2.18 7.56 -6.10
C THR A 69 3.60 7.93 -6.51
N ASP A 70 4.04 7.53 -7.70
CA ASP A 70 5.34 7.92 -8.24
C ASP A 70 5.43 9.42 -8.56
N LEU A 71 4.28 10.13 -8.63
CA LEU A 71 4.25 11.57 -8.82
C LEU A 71 4.73 12.34 -7.57
N ALA A 72 4.88 11.65 -6.43
CA ALA A 72 5.40 12.22 -5.19
C ALA A 72 6.66 11.46 -4.74
N PRO A 73 7.74 11.45 -5.56
CA PRO A 73 8.92 10.61 -5.27
C PRO A 73 9.70 11.07 -4.02
N ALA A 74 9.51 12.31 -3.58
CA ALA A 74 10.16 12.84 -2.38
C ALA A 74 9.53 12.30 -1.09
N LEU A 75 8.32 11.75 -1.14
CA LEU A 75 7.67 11.17 0.04
C LEU A 75 8.24 9.79 0.36
N PRO A 76 8.30 9.42 1.65
CA PRO A 76 8.72 8.08 2.05
C PRO A 76 7.84 6.99 1.40
N LEU A 77 8.43 5.82 1.17
CA LEU A 77 7.69 4.67 0.66
C LEU A 77 6.49 4.35 1.54
N ALA A 78 6.62 4.45 2.87
CA ALA A 78 5.54 4.20 3.80
C ALA A 78 4.30 5.05 3.51
N ALA A 79 4.49 6.34 3.24
CA ALA A 79 3.39 7.27 2.94
C ALA A 79 2.73 6.93 1.60
N ARG A 80 3.52 6.64 0.58
CA ARG A 80 3.03 6.26 -0.75
C ARG A 80 2.27 4.93 -0.71
N ALA A 81 2.81 3.96 0.04
CA ALA A 81 2.18 2.65 0.21
C ALA A 81 0.83 2.75 0.94
N ALA A 82 0.77 3.53 2.01
CA ALA A 82 -0.46 3.73 2.75
C ALA A 82 -1.54 4.41 1.90
N ALA A 83 -1.15 5.40 1.09
CA ALA A 83 -2.07 6.06 0.16
C ALA A 83 -2.64 5.06 -0.86
N ALA A 84 -1.79 4.25 -1.47
CA ALA A 84 -2.21 3.22 -2.42
C ALA A 84 -3.21 2.23 -1.78
N TYR A 85 -2.91 1.76 -0.59
CA TYR A 85 -3.80 0.84 0.13
C TYR A 85 -5.18 1.46 0.37
N ARG A 86 -5.22 2.71 0.81
CA ARG A 86 -6.47 3.42 1.11
C ARG A 86 -7.35 3.66 -0.11
N LEU A 87 -6.77 3.67 -1.30
CA LEU A 87 -7.54 3.78 -2.54
C LEU A 87 -8.37 2.51 -2.83
N ASP A 88 -7.93 1.36 -2.35
CA ASP A 88 -8.61 0.08 -2.57
C ASP A 88 -9.46 -0.38 -1.38
N PHE A 89 -9.09 0.00 -0.16
CA PHE A 89 -9.71 -0.53 1.04
C PHE A 89 -10.31 0.59 1.88
N PRO A 90 -11.64 0.60 2.07
CA PRO A 90 -12.34 1.66 2.80
C PRO A 90 -12.04 1.64 4.30
N GLU A 91 -11.72 0.46 4.84
CA GLU A 91 -11.35 0.32 6.24
C GLU A 91 -9.83 0.40 6.36
N SER A 92 -9.37 1.29 7.23
CA SER A 92 -7.95 1.39 7.46
C SER A 92 -7.44 0.18 8.24
N HIS A 93 -6.19 -0.20 7.98
CA HIS A 93 -5.52 -1.26 8.73
C HIS A 93 -4.59 -0.62 9.76
N PRO A 94 -4.59 -1.10 11.02
CA PRO A 94 -3.75 -0.49 12.07
C PRO A 94 -2.26 -0.38 11.68
N ALA A 95 -1.71 -1.39 10.99
CA ALA A 95 -0.31 -1.36 10.55
C ALA A 95 -0.06 -0.24 9.54
N LEU A 96 -0.98 0.01 8.61
CA LEU A 96 -0.86 1.08 7.62
C LEU A 96 -1.01 2.45 8.27
N ASP A 97 -1.91 2.57 9.25
CA ASP A 97 -2.06 3.80 10.02
C ASP A 97 -0.80 4.12 10.83
N LYS A 98 -0.11 3.08 11.32
CA LYS A 98 1.17 3.25 12.01
C LYS A 98 2.24 3.78 11.06
N LEU A 99 2.26 3.29 9.82
CA LEU A 99 3.22 3.73 8.80
C LEU A 99 3.00 5.18 8.37
N ALA A 100 1.74 5.58 8.18
CA ALA A 100 1.40 6.92 7.72
C ALA A 100 0.04 7.33 8.30
N PRO A 101 0.02 7.93 9.50
CA PRO A 101 -1.22 8.36 10.14
C PRO A 101 -1.98 9.40 9.31
N LEU A 102 -3.31 9.34 9.35
CA LEU A 102 -4.19 10.36 8.80
C LEU A 102 -4.98 11.01 9.92
N ASP A 103 -5.20 12.32 9.80
CA ASP A 103 -5.93 13.09 10.81
C ASP A 103 -7.44 12.87 10.76
N ALA A 104 -7.95 12.38 9.65
CA ALA A 104 -9.39 12.19 9.42
C ALA A 104 -9.70 10.77 8.92
N PRO A 105 -10.91 10.25 9.21
CA PRO A 105 -11.34 8.99 8.63
C PRO A 105 -11.31 9.02 7.11
N VAL A 106 -10.90 7.91 6.50
CA VAL A 106 -10.88 7.76 5.05
C VAL A 106 -12.28 7.35 4.59
N GLN A 107 -12.85 8.15 3.69
CA GLN A 107 -14.05 7.75 2.95
C GLN A 107 -13.60 7.38 1.53
N GLN A 108 -13.89 6.16 1.14
CA GLN A 108 -13.50 5.71 -0.19
C GLN A 108 -14.34 6.40 -1.26
N ALA A 109 -13.69 7.05 -2.22
CA ALA A 109 -14.38 7.65 -3.35
C ALA A 109 -14.93 6.57 -4.28
N ALA A 110 -16.11 6.80 -4.83
CA ALA A 110 -16.78 5.87 -5.73
C ALA A 110 -16.23 5.93 -7.16
N THR A 111 -15.61 7.05 -7.55
CA THR A 111 -15.15 7.27 -8.92
C THR A 111 -13.62 7.39 -8.97
N LEU A 112 -13.06 7.15 -10.15
CA LEU A 112 -11.63 7.34 -10.37
C LEU A 112 -11.23 8.80 -10.19
N ALA A 113 -12.04 9.75 -10.65
CA ALA A 113 -11.78 11.18 -10.45
C ALA A 113 -11.76 11.56 -8.96
N GLY A 114 -12.68 11.02 -8.16
CA GLY A 114 -12.69 11.23 -6.71
C GLY A 114 -11.48 10.63 -6.03
N LYS A 115 -11.03 9.46 -6.46
CA LYS A 115 -9.80 8.83 -5.96
C LYS A 115 -8.56 9.66 -6.32
N ALA A 116 -8.53 10.27 -7.50
CA ALA A 116 -7.45 11.17 -7.91
C ALA A 116 -7.37 12.39 -6.98
N GLU A 117 -8.52 12.96 -6.61
CA GLU A 117 -8.56 14.08 -5.67
C GLU A 117 -8.08 13.66 -4.29
N GLN A 118 -8.48 12.48 -3.81
CA GLN A 118 -8.04 11.95 -2.52
C GLN A 118 -6.52 11.76 -2.49
N VAL A 119 -5.95 11.13 -3.51
CA VAL A 119 -4.50 10.88 -3.53
C VAL A 119 -3.72 12.19 -3.63
N ALA A 120 -4.22 13.17 -4.37
CA ALA A 120 -3.59 14.49 -4.44
C ALA A 120 -3.52 15.13 -3.04
N SER A 121 -4.60 15.04 -2.27
CA SER A 121 -4.62 15.54 -0.89
C SER A 121 -3.64 14.78 0.00
N TRP A 122 -3.66 13.45 -0.03
CA TRP A 122 -2.80 12.62 0.83
C TRP A 122 -1.31 12.78 0.52
N LEU A 123 -0.96 12.97 -0.76
CA LEU A 123 0.43 13.06 -1.21
C LEU A 123 0.91 14.50 -1.42
N GLY A 124 0.04 15.49 -1.21
CA GLY A 124 0.40 16.89 -1.40
C GLY A 124 0.66 17.26 -2.87
N LEU A 125 -0.03 16.61 -3.81
CA LEU A 125 0.10 16.93 -5.23
C LEU A 125 -0.62 18.25 -5.55
N PRO A 126 -0.07 19.08 -6.46
CA PRO A 126 -0.69 20.38 -6.79
C PRO A 126 -2.01 20.25 -7.54
N THR A 127 -2.19 19.13 -8.28
CA THR A 127 -3.42 18.86 -9.02
C THR A 127 -3.74 17.36 -8.94
N PRO A 128 -5.01 16.96 -9.11
CA PRO A 128 -5.35 15.54 -9.19
C PRO A 128 -4.60 14.88 -10.35
N PRO A 129 -4.03 13.67 -10.15
CA PRO A 129 -3.30 12.98 -11.22
C PRO A 129 -4.26 12.48 -12.30
N PRO A 130 -3.81 12.43 -13.57
CA PRO A 130 -4.64 11.94 -14.65
C PRO A 130 -4.74 10.42 -14.63
N ALA A 131 -5.88 9.89 -15.08
CA ALA A 131 -6.08 8.45 -15.19
C ALA A 131 -5.03 7.79 -16.10
N ALA A 132 -4.57 8.49 -17.12
CA ALA A 132 -3.55 7.99 -18.04
C ALA A 132 -2.22 7.65 -17.37
N ALA A 133 -1.92 8.26 -16.21
CA ALA A 133 -0.70 7.96 -15.46
C ALA A 133 -0.70 6.54 -14.87
N LEU A 134 -1.85 5.89 -14.76
CA LEU A 134 -1.97 4.52 -14.25
C LEU A 134 -1.71 3.46 -15.33
N VAL A 135 -1.74 3.85 -16.59
CA VAL A 135 -1.51 2.91 -17.70
C VAL A 135 -0.02 2.75 -17.90
N PRO A 136 0.47 1.51 -17.92
CA PRO A 136 1.89 1.23 -18.15
C PRO A 136 2.38 1.71 -19.53
#